data_90f718e36103dfcc06823477d040c821
#
_entry.id   90f718e36103dfcc06823477d040c821
#
_cell.length_a   1.000
_cell.length_b   1.000
_cell.length_c   1.000
_cell.angle_alpha   90.00
_cell.angle_beta   90.00
_cell.angle_gamma   90.00
#
_symmetry.space_group_name_H-M   'P 1'
#
loop_
_entity.id
_entity.type
_entity.pdbx_description
1 polymer ?
#
loop_
_entity_poly.entity_id
_entity_poly.type
_entity_poly.pdbx_seq_one_letter_code
_entity_poly.pdbx_strand_id
1 'polypeptide(L)'
;MPLRLHNTLTRAVETIVPGAPDGIFRMYCCGPTVYGPAHIGNFRTFVIQDVLRRALEIELGHGKIRHARNITDVDDKTIRQSLAEGKSLADFTKIWTEKFHADCQALNLLPPQVEPGAVEHLPGQIALIERLVQNGHAYRADDGSVYFKVASFPQYGALSHLKLEELESQHDNSAGALNQADEYTREHVADFALWKARKPEDGPNFWPSPWGEGRPGWHIECSAMIEKVFDGRTIDLHGGGVDLMFPHHENEIAQSCCAHDGDAGYHFARHWFHSAHLLVDGRKMSKSLGNLYTLEDLEKKGFSATDLRFALISGHYRSTFNFTLHGLDAAKSAVHKLDKHLQAFAQRAAGDAAKAKELLARLKKTDPAALRWGRYAAAWTVLCDDLNVPGALGEIFKVEPKAATVEQAMEDLEGLVKIAVHTLGLDLPLAEARVSVPPEIAEWGKQRWEAKQAKDFAKADALRQELAARGWKSLDRKDGYDLAPE
;
A
#
# COMPACT_ATOMS: atom_id res chain seq x y z
N MET A 1 2.83 -2.14 -24.81
CA MET A 1 2.87 -3.56 -24.36
C MET A 1 1.82 -3.70 -23.29
N PRO A 2 0.90 -4.66 -23.38
CA PRO A 2 -0.15 -4.79 -22.37
C PRO A 2 0.44 -5.13 -21.01
N LEU A 3 -0.19 -4.63 -19.95
CA LEU A 3 0.20 -4.95 -18.58
C LEU A 3 -0.05 -6.44 -18.29
N ARG A 4 0.97 -7.10 -17.77
CA ARG A 4 0.95 -8.51 -17.37
C ARG A 4 1.26 -8.60 -15.89
N LEU A 5 0.60 -9.50 -15.17
CA LEU A 5 0.83 -9.73 -13.74
C LEU A 5 0.85 -11.23 -13.44
N HIS A 6 1.63 -11.60 -12.43
CA HIS A 6 1.60 -12.95 -11.88
C HIS A 6 0.29 -13.16 -11.12
N ASN A 7 -0.49 -14.15 -11.57
CA ASN A 7 -1.70 -14.60 -10.89
C ASN A 7 -1.34 -15.69 -9.87
N THR A 8 -1.60 -15.43 -8.60
CA THR A 8 -1.27 -16.39 -7.53
C THR A 8 -2.01 -17.72 -7.70
N LEU A 9 -3.26 -17.69 -8.21
CA LEU A 9 -4.08 -18.89 -8.41
C LEU A 9 -3.49 -19.81 -9.47
N THR A 10 -3.10 -19.26 -10.63
CA THR A 10 -2.57 -20.04 -11.77
C THR A 10 -1.06 -20.19 -11.73
N ARG A 11 -0.34 -19.41 -10.89
CA ARG A 11 1.13 -19.31 -10.81
C ARG A 11 1.78 -18.89 -12.14
N ALA A 12 1.06 -18.21 -13.00
CA ALA A 12 1.52 -17.74 -14.30
C ALA A 12 1.46 -16.21 -14.41
N VAL A 13 2.28 -15.64 -15.29
CA VAL A 13 2.19 -14.23 -15.63
C VAL A 13 1.20 -14.07 -16.79
N GLU A 14 0.09 -13.40 -16.53
CA GLU A 14 -1.06 -13.28 -17.42
C GLU A 14 -1.31 -11.83 -17.83
N THR A 15 -1.90 -11.63 -19.00
CA THR A 15 -2.31 -10.31 -19.46
C THR A 15 -3.56 -9.86 -18.70
N ILE A 16 -3.53 -8.63 -18.18
CA ILE A 16 -4.63 -8.04 -17.43
C ILE A 16 -5.56 -7.28 -18.39
N VAL A 17 -6.83 -7.69 -18.39
CA VAL A 17 -7.89 -7.05 -19.18
C VAL A 17 -9.21 -7.06 -18.40
N PRO A 18 -10.11 -6.08 -18.62
CA PRO A 18 -11.46 -6.12 -18.06
C PRO A 18 -12.20 -7.37 -18.52
N GLY A 19 -12.78 -8.12 -17.58
CA GLY A 19 -13.52 -9.33 -17.89
C GLY A 19 -14.98 -9.10 -18.28
N ALA A 20 -15.54 -7.94 -17.95
CA ALA A 20 -16.92 -7.62 -18.25
C ALA A 20 -17.06 -6.78 -19.55
N PRO A 21 -18.17 -6.92 -20.30
CA PRO A 21 -18.38 -6.21 -21.58
C PRO A 21 -18.43 -4.67 -21.45
N ASP A 22 -18.68 -4.13 -20.26
CA ASP A 22 -18.71 -2.69 -20.00
C ASP A 22 -17.31 -2.05 -20.03
N GLY A 23 -16.25 -2.87 -20.11
CA GLY A 23 -14.87 -2.42 -20.15
C GLY A 23 -14.38 -1.77 -18.86
N ILE A 24 -15.10 -1.94 -17.75
CA ILE A 24 -14.68 -1.48 -16.41
C ILE A 24 -13.90 -2.58 -15.72
N PHE A 25 -12.68 -2.26 -15.31
CA PHE A 25 -11.83 -3.15 -14.52
C PHE A 25 -12.19 -3.03 -13.02
N ARG A 26 -12.64 -4.11 -12.43
CA ARG A 26 -13.08 -4.20 -11.02
C ARG A 26 -11.94 -4.71 -10.17
N MET A 27 -11.41 -3.84 -9.32
CA MET A 27 -10.28 -4.13 -8.43
C MET A 27 -10.73 -4.01 -6.98
N TYR A 28 -10.55 -5.05 -6.19
CA TYR A 28 -10.73 -4.99 -4.75
C TYR A 28 -9.41 -5.29 -4.04
N CYS A 29 -9.09 -4.50 -3.03
CA CYS A 29 -7.92 -4.71 -2.18
C CYS A 29 -8.35 -4.74 -0.73
N CYS A 30 -7.91 -5.75 0.02
CA CYS A 30 -8.11 -5.77 1.45
C CYS A 30 -7.43 -4.57 2.10
N GLY A 31 -8.21 -3.82 2.89
CA GLY A 31 -7.77 -2.64 3.62
C GLY A 31 -7.26 -2.96 5.02
N PRO A 32 -7.02 -1.95 5.86
CA PRO A 32 -6.51 -2.14 7.19
C PRO A 32 -7.61 -2.54 8.19
N THR A 33 -7.22 -3.32 9.21
CA THR A 33 -7.96 -3.38 10.47
C THR A 33 -7.52 -2.19 11.34
N VAL A 34 -8.46 -1.31 11.66
CA VAL A 34 -8.18 0.00 12.26
C VAL A 34 -8.17 -0.05 13.79
N TYR A 35 -7.19 -0.76 14.36
CA TYR A 35 -6.97 -0.89 15.81
C TYR A 35 -5.72 -0.13 16.33
N GLY A 36 -5.02 0.58 15.47
CA GLY A 36 -3.80 1.32 15.77
C GLY A 36 -3.18 1.92 14.51
N PRO A 37 -2.04 2.62 14.63
CA PRO A 37 -1.37 3.20 13.48
C PRO A 37 -0.87 2.11 12.52
N ALA A 38 -1.06 2.33 11.22
CA ALA A 38 -0.50 1.46 10.19
C ALA A 38 1.03 1.59 10.16
N HIS A 39 1.71 0.46 9.97
CA HIS A 39 3.18 0.43 9.89
C HIS A 39 3.66 0.27 8.45
N ILE A 40 4.96 0.46 8.22
CA ILE A 40 5.57 0.43 6.88
C ILE A 40 5.31 -0.88 6.12
N GLY A 41 5.09 -2.01 6.81
CA GLY A 41 4.72 -3.28 6.19
C GLY A 41 3.34 -3.26 5.58
N ASN A 42 2.36 -2.62 6.25
CA ASN A 42 1.04 -2.40 5.67
C ASN A 42 1.15 -1.46 4.46
N PHE A 43 1.89 -0.36 4.60
CA PHE A 43 2.05 0.60 3.53
C PHE A 43 2.80 0.05 2.32
N ARG A 44 3.69 -0.95 2.49
CA ARG A 44 4.27 -1.62 1.32
C ARG A 44 3.19 -2.22 0.42
N THR A 45 2.24 -2.94 0.99
CA THR A 45 1.13 -3.52 0.23
C THR A 45 0.28 -2.43 -0.45
N PHE A 46 -0.13 -1.41 0.30
CA PHE A 46 -0.98 -0.35 -0.25
C PHE A 46 -0.29 0.50 -1.33
N VAL A 47 1.00 0.80 -1.15
CA VAL A 47 1.78 1.56 -2.15
C VAL A 47 1.96 0.75 -3.44
N ILE A 48 2.21 -0.56 -3.33
CA ILE A 48 2.32 -1.46 -4.50
C ILE A 48 0.97 -1.55 -5.23
N GLN A 49 -0.14 -1.67 -4.51
CA GLN A 49 -1.49 -1.68 -5.08
C GLN A 49 -1.83 -0.33 -5.77
N ASP A 50 -1.36 0.79 -5.22
CA ASP A 50 -1.51 2.10 -5.83
C ASP A 50 -0.71 2.23 -7.13
N VAL A 51 0.53 1.74 -7.17
CA VAL A 51 1.32 1.69 -8.41
C VAL A 51 0.64 0.82 -9.46
N LEU A 52 0.10 -0.34 -9.08
CA LEU A 52 -0.67 -1.19 -9.97
C LEU A 52 -1.91 -0.46 -10.51
N ARG A 53 -2.69 0.18 -9.65
CA ARG A 53 -3.86 0.95 -10.04
C ARG A 53 -3.49 2.06 -11.04
N ARG A 54 -2.42 2.83 -10.76
CA ARG A 54 -1.93 3.88 -11.65
C ARG A 54 -1.48 3.34 -13.01
N ALA A 55 -0.81 2.19 -13.02
CA ALA A 55 -0.43 1.52 -14.26
C ALA A 55 -1.66 1.06 -15.06
N LEU A 56 -2.69 0.52 -14.40
CA LEU A 56 -3.96 0.16 -15.03
C LEU A 56 -4.71 1.38 -15.59
N GLU A 57 -4.72 2.52 -14.88
CA GLU A 57 -5.33 3.76 -15.36
C GLU A 57 -4.63 4.31 -16.63
N ILE A 58 -3.31 4.14 -16.73
CA ILE A 58 -2.54 4.51 -17.94
C ILE A 58 -2.82 3.55 -19.09
N GLU A 59 -2.91 2.25 -18.82
CA GLU A 59 -3.12 1.22 -19.85
C GLU A 59 -4.55 1.22 -20.38
N LEU A 60 -5.55 1.26 -19.47
CA LEU A 60 -6.97 1.10 -19.82
C LEU A 60 -7.69 2.44 -20.02
N GLY A 61 -7.11 3.53 -19.53
CA GLY A 61 -7.68 4.86 -19.55
C GLY A 61 -8.29 5.28 -18.20
N HIS A 62 -8.24 6.58 -17.97
CA HIS A 62 -8.80 7.19 -16.77
C HIS A 62 -10.31 6.92 -16.67
N GLY A 63 -10.80 6.56 -15.47
CA GLY A 63 -12.20 6.23 -15.23
C GLY A 63 -12.62 4.82 -15.63
N LYS A 64 -11.70 3.99 -16.15
CA LYS A 64 -11.95 2.58 -16.46
C LYS A 64 -11.68 1.62 -15.30
N ILE A 65 -11.18 2.11 -14.19
CA ILE A 65 -10.91 1.31 -12.98
C ILE A 65 -11.96 1.65 -11.93
N ARG A 66 -12.64 0.63 -11.39
CA ARG A 66 -13.45 0.72 -10.19
C ARG A 66 -12.71 0.01 -9.06
N HIS A 67 -11.98 0.78 -8.26
CA HIS A 67 -11.20 0.29 -7.13
C HIS A 67 -11.98 0.43 -5.83
N ALA A 68 -12.12 -0.67 -5.10
CA ALA A 68 -12.62 -0.70 -3.74
C ALA A 68 -11.52 -1.17 -2.78
N ARG A 69 -11.48 -0.56 -1.58
CA ARG A 69 -10.64 -0.96 -0.46
C ARG A 69 -11.45 -0.81 0.81
N ASN A 70 -11.60 -1.88 1.59
CA ASN A 70 -12.40 -1.82 2.80
C ASN A 70 -11.67 -1.18 3.99
N ILE A 71 -12.46 -0.86 5.00
CA ILE A 71 -12.02 -0.61 6.37
C ILE A 71 -12.61 -1.70 7.25
N THR A 72 -11.75 -2.49 7.92
CA THR A 72 -12.19 -3.44 8.94
C THR A 72 -12.31 -2.70 10.27
N ASP A 73 -13.51 -2.21 10.54
CA ASP A 73 -13.88 -1.43 11.72
C ASP A 73 -14.54 -2.26 12.83
N VAL A 74 -14.69 -3.58 12.60
CA VAL A 74 -15.08 -4.56 13.63
C VAL A 74 -14.18 -5.79 13.53
N ASP A 75 -13.52 -6.15 14.62
CA ASP A 75 -12.63 -7.30 14.76
C ASP A 75 -12.31 -7.49 16.24
N ASP A 76 -11.82 -8.66 16.64
CA ASP A 76 -11.41 -8.94 18.04
C ASP A 76 -10.44 -7.90 18.61
N LYS A 77 -9.53 -7.37 17.77
CA LYS A 77 -8.55 -6.36 18.17
C LYS A 77 -9.18 -4.99 18.34
N THR A 78 -10.05 -4.57 17.43
CA THR A 78 -10.74 -3.27 17.51
C THR A 78 -11.66 -3.22 18.73
N ILE A 79 -12.42 -4.29 18.99
CA ILE A 79 -13.30 -4.42 20.14
C ILE A 79 -12.47 -4.35 21.45
N ARG A 80 -11.46 -5.18 21.59
CA ARG A 80 -10.62 -5.22 22.78
C ARG A 80 -9.94 -3.88 23.06
N GLN A 81 -9.39 -3.22 22.03
CA GLN A 81 -8.68 -1.96 22.20
C GLN A 81 -9.63 -0.80 22.51
N SER A 82 -10.80 -0.73 21.85
CA SER A 82 -11.80 0.30 22.16
C SER A 82 -12.29 0.22 23.60
N LEU A 83 -12.56 -0.99 24.09
CA LEU A 83 -12.96 -1.22 25.49
C LEU A 83 -11.83 -0.85 26.47
N ALA A 84 -10.58 -1.22 26.17
CA ALA A 84 -9.42 -0.88 26.99
C ALA A 84 -9.20 0.64 27.09
N GLU A 85 -9.54 1.40 26.05
CA GLU A 85 -9.47 2.86 26.03
C GLU A 85 -10.75 3.56 26.53
N GLY A 86 -11.79 2.80 26.90
CA GLY A 86 -13.08 3.33 27.34
C GLY A 86 -13.82 4.13 26.29
N LYS A 87 -13.59 3.81 25.00
CA LYS A 87 -14.22 4.45 23.85
C LYS A 87 -15.29 3.55 23.23
N SER A 88 -16.28 4.15 22.55
CA SER A 88 -17.15 3.38 21.68
C SER A 88 -16.32 2.79 20.52
N LEU A 89 -16.74 1.64 19.98
CA LEU A 89 -16.07 1.03 18.82
C LEU A 89 -16.01 2.02 17.64
N ALA A 90 -17.11 2.74 17.37
CA ALA A 90 -17.19 3.72 16.28
C ALA A 90 -16.21 4.89 16.46
N ASP A 91 -16.14 5.49 17.67
CA ASP A 91 -15.22 6.59 17.92
C ASP A 91 -13.75 6.13 17.86
N PHE A 92 -13.47 4.94 18.38
CA PHE A 92 -12.13 4.35 18.36
C PHE A 92 -11.66 4.09 16.91
N THR A 93 -12.47 3.40 16.12
CA THR A 93 -12.11 3.03 14.75
C THR A 93 -12.04 4.24 13.83
N LYS A 94 -12.90 5.26 14.06
CA LYS A 94 -12.83 6.54 13.34
C LYS A 94 -11.49 7.23 13.48
N ILE A 95 -10.92 7.31 14.70
CA ILE A 95 -9.61 7.92 14.94
C ILE A 95 -8.52 7.27 14.09
N TRP A 96 -8.48 5.94 14.05
CA TRP A 96 -7.45 5.21 13.32
C TRP A 96 -7.70 5.19 11.80
N THR A 97 -8.95 5.27 11.38
CA THR A 97 -9.31 5.46 9.97
C THR A 97 -8.84 6.82 9.47
N GLU A 98 -9.09 7.90 10.22
CA GLU A 98 -8.62 9.25 9.87
C GLU A 98 -7.08 9.32 9.82
N LYS A 99 -6.39 8.69 10.78
CA LYS A 99 -4.92 8.58 10.76
C LYS A 99 -4.43 7.82 9.54
N PHE A 100 -5.06 6.70 9.20
CA PHE A 100 -4.72 5.92 8.01
C PHE A 100 -4.92 6.73 6.72
N HIS A 101 -6.00 7.49 6.60
CA HIS A 101 -6.24 8.36 5.45
C HIS A 101 -5.17 9.46 5.33
N ALA A 102 -4.80 10.09 6.45
CA ALA A 102 -3.73 11.09 6.47
C ALA A 102 -2.39 10.50 6.00
N ASP A 103 -2.03 9.30 6.47
CA ASP A 103 -0.81 8.62 6.05
C ASP A 103 -0.86 8.21 4.56
N CYS A 104 -2.02 7.74 4.08
CA CYS A 104 -2.23 7.46 2.65
C CYS A 104 -2.04 8.72 1.79
N GLN A 105 -2.59 9.85 2.22
CA GLN A 105 -2.43 11.13 1.53
C GLN A 105 -0.96 11.57 1.50
N ALA A 106 -0.26 11.49 2.64
CA ALA A 106 1.16 11.83 2.71
C ALA A 106 2.02 10.95 1.79
N LEU A 107 1.69 9.66 1.68
CA LEU A 107 2.32 8.72 0.76
C LEU A 107 1.84 8.85 -0.69
N ASN A 108 0.99 9.82 -1.00
CA ASN A 108 0.40 10.05 -2.33
C ASN A 108 -0.32 8.82 -2.91
N LEU A 109 -1.04 8.07 -2.07
CA LEU A 109 -1.93 7.01 -2.53
C LEU A 109 -3.22 7.62 -3.08
N LEU A 110 -3.69 7.13 -4.22
CA LEU A 110 -4.99 7.50 -4.76
C LEU A 110 -6.10 6.96 -3.84
N PRO A 111 -7.06 7.78 -3.41
CA PRO A 111 -8.19 7.28 -2.64
C PRO A 111 -8.98 6.26 -3.47
N PRO A 112 -9.48 5.17 -2.88
CA PRO A 112 -10.37 4.25 -3.60
C PRO A 112 -11.66 4.96 -4.00
N GLN A 113 -12.33 4.51 -5.07
CA GLN A 113 -13.63 5.05 -5.45
C GLN A 113 -14.74 4.61 -4.47
N VAL A 114 -14.56 3.45 -3.84
CA VAL A 114 -15.47 2.92 -2.83
C VAL A 114 -14.64 2.41 -1.65
N GLU A 115 -14.98 2.81 -0.44
CA GLU A 115 -14.30 2.35 0.78
C GLU A 115 -15.34 1.85 1.79
N PRO A 116 -15.81 0.59 1.64
CA PRO A 116 -16.85 0.04 2.50
C PRO A 116 -16.31 -0.28 3.90
N GLY A 117 -17.09 0.04 4.95
CA GLY A 117 -16.85 -0.39 6.33
C GLY A 117 -17.53 -1.73 6.62
N ALA A 118 -16.92 -2.57 7.46
CA ALA A 118 -17.48 -3.88 7.79
C ALA A 118 -18.78 -3.76 8.58
N VAL A 119 -18.87 -2.82 9.54
CA VAL A 119 -20.09 -2.57 10.35
C VAL A 119 -21.26 -2.14 9.49
N GLU A 120 -21.05 -1.27 8.51
CA GLU A 120 -22.11 -0.82 7.60
C GLU A 120 -22.69 -1.98 6.77
N HIS A 121 -21.87 -3.00 6.49
CA HIS A 121 -22.23 -4.14 5.64
C HIS A 121 -22.73 -5.38 6.41
N LEU A 122 -22.97 -5.28 7.72
CA LEU A 122 -23.51 -6.39 8.54
C LEU A 122 -24.77 -7.04 7.96
N PRO A 123 -25.79 -6.30 7.46
CA PRO A 123 -26.93 -6.97 6.84
C PRO A 123 -26.59 -7.84 5.65
N GLY A 124 -25.61 -7.42 4.82
CA GLY A 124 -25.11 -8.20 3.69
C GLY A 124 -24.35 -9.44 4.14
N GLN A 125 -23.57 -9.34 5.21
CA GLN A 125 -22.84 -10.47 5.79
C GLN A 125 -23.83 -11.53 6.33
N ILE A 126 -24.84 -11.12 7.06
CA ILE A 126 -25.90 -12.00 7.58
C ILE A 126 -26.60 -12.71 6.40
N ALA A 127 -27.03 -11.96 5.39
CA ALA A 127 -27.69 -12.54 4.22
C ALA A 127 -26.79 -13.54 3.45
N LEU A 128 -25.50 -13.27 3.36
CA LEU A 128 -24.53 -14.18 2.75
C LEU A 128 -24.39 -15.47 3.57
N ILE A 129 -24.32 -15.38 4.90
CA ILE A 129 -24.27 -16.54 5.80
C ILE A 129 -25.57 -17.35 5.70
N GLU A 130 -26.76 -16.73 5.65
CA GLU A 130 -28.02 -17.43 5.47
C GLU A 130 -28.05 -18.27 4.19
N ARG A 131 -27.52 -17.72 3.08
CA ARG A 131 -27.38 -18.48 1.82
C ARG A 131 -26.45 -19.67 1.97
N LEU A 132 -25.29 -19.49 2.65
CA LEU A 132 -24.36 -20.59 2.90
C LEU A 132 -24.98 -21.71 3.74
N VAL A 133 -25.78 -21.35 4.75
CA VAL A 133 -26.53 -22.33 5.56
C VAL A 133 -27.58 -23.05 4.70
N GLN A 134 -28.34 -22.28 3.90
CA GLN A 134 -29.38 -22.87 3.01
C GLN A 134 -28.78 -23.81 1.97
N ASN A 135 -27.61 -23.49 1.44
CA ASN A 135 -26.89 -24.32 0.45
C ASN A 135 -26.14 -25.51 1.09
N GLY A 136 -26.16 -25.63 2.44
CA GLY A 136 -25.51 -26.74 3.16
C GLY A 136 -24.00 -26.60 3.34
N HIS A 137 -23.45 -25.41 3.11
CA HIS A 137 -22.03 -25.11 3.27
C HIS A 137 -21.66 -24.51 4.64
N ALA A 138 -22.65 -24.21 5.45
CA ALA A 138 -22.44 -23.72 6.82
C ALA A 138 -23.40 -24.37 7.80
N TYR A 139 -23.02 -24.42 9.06
CA TYR A 139 -23.82 -24.99 10.15
C TYR A 139 -23.77 -24.11 11.39
N ARG A 140 -24.82 -24.18 12.21
CA ARG A 140 -24.90 -23.55 13.51
C ARG A 140 -24.41 -24.50 14.58
N ALA A 141 -23.50 -24.05 15.42
CA ALA A 141 -23.05 -24.78 16.61
C ALA A 141 -23.97 -24.54 17.82
N ASP A 142 -23.79 -25.33 18.90
CA ASP A 142 -24.63 -25.30 20.10
C ASP A 142 -24.55 -23.96 20.84
N ASP A 143 -23.42 -23.25 20.77
CA ASP A 143 -23.22 -21.94 21.38
C ASP A 143 -23.89 -20.79 20.59
N GLY A 144 -24.45 -21.06 19.42
CA GLY A 144 -25.10 -20.11 18.53
C GLY A 144 -24.16 -19.52 17.46
N SER A 145 -22.88 -19.87 17.47
CA SER A 145 -21.95 -19.51 16.40
C SER A 145 -22.28 -20.25 15.11
N VAL A 146 -21.88 -19.66 13.96
CA VAL A 146 -22.04 -20.29 12.65
C VAL A 146 -20.68 -20.48 12.00
N TYR A 147 -20.43 -21.67 11.52
CA TYR A 147 -19.16 -22.05 10.89
C TYR A 147 -19.37 -22.44 9.44
N PHE A 148 -18.38 -22.11 8.60
CA PHE A 148 -18.27 -22.66 7.25
C PHE A 148 -17.72 -24.07 7.32
N LYS A 149 -18.35 -25.00 6.59
CA LYS A 149 -17.97 -26.41 6.50
C LYS A 149 -16.96 -26.60 5.38
N VAL A 150 -15.67 -26.55 5.68
CA VAL A 150 -14.59 -26.58 4.68
C VAL A 150 -14.66 -27.82 3.80
N ALA A 151 -15.00 -29.00 4.36
CA ALA A 151 -15.16 -30.23 3.60
C ALA A 151 -16.27 -30.18 2.53
N SER A 152 -17.16 -29.18 2.57
CA SER A 152 -18.22 -29.00 1.55
C SER A 152 -17.75 -28.28 0.29
N PHE A 153 -16.51 -27.78 0.27
CA PHE A 153 -15.90 -27.09 -0.88
C PHE A 153 -14.64 -27.83 -1.35
N PRO A 154 -14.74 -28.74 -2.32
CA PRO A 154 -13.63 -29.61 -2.75
C PRO A 154 -12.42 -28.86 -3.31
N GLN A 155 -12.59 -27.60 -3.78
CA GLN A 155 -11.52 -26.79 -4.31
C GLN A 155 -10.78 -25.99 -3.22
N TYR A 156 -11.12 -26.14 -1.94
CA TYR A 156 -10.44 -25.46 -0.84
C TYR A 156 -8.93 -25.76 -0.85
N GLY A 157 -8.11 -24.74 -0.76
CA GLY A 157 -6.67 -24.82 -0.88
C GLY A 157 -6.12 -24.55 -2.30
N ALA A 158 -6.99 -24.27 -3.29
CA ALA A 158 -6.56 -24.04 -4.66
C ALA A 158 -5.69 -22.78 -4.80
N LEU A 159 -6.00 -21.68 -4.10
CA LEU A 159 -5.21 -20.44 -4.12
C LEU A 159 -3.90 -20.58 -3.37
N SER A 160 -3.95 -21.14 -2.17
CA SER A 160 -2.80 -21.34 -1.29
C SER A 160 -1.93 -22.52 -1.71
N HIS A 161 -2.46 -23.39 -2.57
CA HIS A 161 -1.85 -24.65 -2.99
C HIS A 161 -1.57 -25.61 -1.81
N LEU A 162 -2.40 -25.50 -0.77
CA LEU A 162 -2.37 -26.39 0.40
C LEU A 162 -3.38 -27.54 0.19
N LYS A 163 -3.00 -28.74 0.62
CA LYS A 163 -3.92 -29.87 0.66
C LYS A 163 -4.64 -29.89 2.00
N LEU A 164 -5.95 -30.19 1.98
CA LEU A 164 -6.77 -30.26 3.18
C LEU A 164 -6.21 -31.27 4.20
N GLU A 165 -5.72 -32.42 3.72
CA GLU A 165 -5.08 -33.46 4.53
C GLU A 165 -3.81 -32.94 5.25
N GLU A 166 -3.08 -32.01 4.65
CA GLU A 166 -1.90 -31.37 5.26
C GLU A 166 -2.31 -30.40 6.37
N LEU A 167 -3.46 -29.74 6.23
CA LEU A 167 -4.02 -28.85 7.24
C LEU A 167 -4.49 -29.61 8.48
N GLU A 168 -5.11 -30.77 8.29
CA GLU A 168 -5.56 -31.65 9.37
C GLU A 168 -4.37 -32.28 10.12
N SER A 169 -3.29 -32.65 9.41
CA SER A 169 -2.11 -33.30 9.99
C SER A 169 -1.15 -32.34 10.70
N GLN A 170 -1.12 -31.07 10.35
CA GLN A 170 -0.28 -30.07 11.01
C GLN A 170 -0.73 -29.73 12.45
N HIS A 171 -1.93 -30.17 12.84
CA HIS A 171 -2.48 -29.92 14.18
C HIS A 171 -1.73 -30.62 15.31
N ASP A 172 -1.01 -31.69 15.04
CA ASP A 172 -0.28 -32.42 16.08
C ASP A 172 1.07 -31.78 16.49
N ASN A 173 1.66 -30.90 15.67
CA ASN A 173 3.04 -30.44 15.90
C ASN A 173 3.32 -28.93 15.88
N SER A 174 2.40 -28.06 15.42
CA SER A 174 2.69 -26.61 15.36
C SER A 174 1.48 -25.70 15.14
N ALA A 175 0.29 -26.20 15.32
CA ALA A 175 -0.99 -25.56 14.97
C ALA A 175 -1.38 -24.34 15.80
N GLY A 176 -0.46 -23.79 16.57
CA GLY A 176 -0.67 -22.55 17.30
C GLY A 176 -0.86 -21.30 16.42
N ALA A 177 -0.71 -21.40 15.08
CA ALA A 177 -0.74 -20.23 14.22
C ALA A 177 -1.98 -20.13 13.29
N LEU A 178 -2.67 -21.24 12.99
CA LEU A 178 -3.64 -21.26 11.91
C LEU A 178 -5.03 -20.72 12.26
N ASN A 179 -5.46 -20.70 13.51
CA ASN A 179 -6.73 -20.12 13.94
C ASN A 179 -6.81 -19.88 15.45
N GLN A 180 -5.76 -19.39 16.10
CA GLN A 180 -5.80 -18.99 17.52
C GLN A 180 -6.83 -17.90 17.85
N ALA A 181 -7.41 -17.27 16.82
CA ALA A 181 -8.45 -16.26 16.99
C ALA A 181 -9.85 -16.86 17.21
N ASP A 182 -10.08 -18.14 16.90
CA ASP A 182 -11.37 -18.78 17.01
C ASP A 182 -11.42 -19.77 18.19
N GLU A 183 -11.54 -19.24 19.40
CA GLU A 183 -11.74 -20.01 20.66
C GLU A 183 -13.18 -20.54 20.81
N TYR A 184 -13.82 -20.95 19.69
CA TYR A 184 -15.20 -21.39 19.67
C TYR A 184 -15.31 -22.88 19.37
N THR A 185 -16.44 -23.47 19.76
CA THR A 185 -16.74 -24.89 19.51
C THR A 185 -17.08 -25.12 18.04
N ARG A 186 -16.28 -25.90 17.31
CA ARG A 186 -16.46 -26.27 15.91
C ARG A 186 -16.41 -27.79 15.73
N GLU A 187 -17.09 -28.31 14.69
CA GLU A 187 -17.12 -29.76 14.43
C GLU A 187 -15.77 -30.28 13.90
N HIS A 188 -15.11 -29.48 13.06
CA HIS A 188 -13.80 -29.82 12.48
C HIS A 188 -12.82 -28.67 12.65
N VAL A 189 -11.57 -29.04 12.78
CA VAL A 189 -10.48 -28.09 13.01
C VAL A 189 -10.26 -27.11 11.86
N ALA A 190 -10.53 -27.52 10.61
CA ALA A 190 -10.39 -26.69 9.44
C ALA A 190 -11.54 -25.69 9.25
N ASP A 191 -12.70 -25.91 9.88
CA ASP A 191 -13.86 -25.02 9.75
C ASP A 191 -13.57 -23.66 10.38
N PHE A 192 -14.13 -22.59 9.79
CA PHE A 192 -13.88 -21.24 10.24
C PHE A 192 -15.18 -20.47 10.51
N ALA A 193 -15.11 -19.52 11.47
CA ALA A 193 -16.28 -18.79 11.92
C ALA A 193 -16.78 -17.81 10.86
N LEU A 194 -18.08 -17.86 10.59
CA LEU A 194 -18.84 -16.89 9.79
C LEU A 194 -19.56 -15.89 10.70
N TRP A 195 -20.14 -16.39 11.80
CA TRP A 195 -20.77 -15.60 12.86
C TRP A 195 -20.30 -16.11 14.21
N LYS A 196 -19.84 -15.22 15.06
CA LYS A 196 -19.38 -15.51 16.42
C LYS A 196 -20.46 -15.12 17.40
N ALA A 197 -20.98 -16.07 18.17
CA ALA A 197 -21.95 -15.80 19.21
C ALA A 197 -21.38 -14.82 20.24
N ARG A 198 -22.23 -13.97 20.78
CA ARG A 198 -21.85 -12.95 21.76
C ARG A 198 -21.17 -13.56 22.98
N LYS A 199 -20.07 -12.95 23.40
CA LYS A 199 -19.37 -13.25 24.65
C LYS A 199 -19.37 -12.02 25.58
N PRO A 200 -19.20 -12.19 26.91
CA PRO A 200 -19.11 -11.06 27.83
C PRO A 200 -18.02 -10.06 27.47
N GLU A 201 -16.90 -10.53 26.89
CA GLU A 201 -15.74 -9.73 26.48
C GLU A 201 -16.07 -8.77 25.32
N ASP A 202 -17.11 -9.04 24.56
CA ASP A 202 -17.54 -8.16 23.45
C ASP A 202 -18.16 -6.85 23.96
N GLY A 203 -18.61 -6.83 25.23
CA GLY A 203 -19.27 -5.68 25.83
C GLY A 203 -20.54 -5.29 25.06
N PRO A 204 -20.65 -4.02 24.60
CA PRO A 204 -21.78 -3.56 23.79
C PRO A 204 -21.66 -3.84 22.30
N ASN A 205 -20.56 -4.46 21.83
CA ASN A 205 -20.22 -4.61 20.42
C ASN A 205 -20.76 -5.93 19.86
N PHE A 206 -22.08 -6.04 19.75
CA PHE A 206 -22.79 -7.19 19.17
C PHE A 206 -24.00 -6.72 18.39
N TRP A 207 -24.46 -7.56 17.48
CA TRP A 207 -25.61 -7.28 16.61
C TRP A 207 -26.57 -8.46 16.61
N PRO A 208 -27.88 -8.20 16.38
CA PRO A 208 -28.85 -9.27 16.23
C PRO A 208 -28.65 -10.01 14.91
N SER A 209 -28.86 -11.33 14.94
CA SER A 209 -28.86 -12.19 13.77
C SER A 209 -29.91 -13.30 13.92
N PRO A 210 -30.23 -14.07 12.86
CA PRO A 210 -31.11 -15.24 12.96
C PRO A 210 -30.59 -16.33 13.92
N TRP A 211 -29.30 -16.30 14.24
CA TRP A 211 -28.66 -17.27 15.14
C TRP A 211 -28.54 -16.79 16.58
N GLY A 212 -28.85 -15.53 16.83
CA GLY A 212 -28.71 -14.85 18.11
C GLY A 212 -27.83 -13.62 18.03
N GLU A 213 -27.62 -12.99 19.18
CA GLU A 213 -26.69 -11.86 19.31
C GLU A 213 -25.25 -12.33 19.08
N GLY A 214 -24.47 -11.53 18.33
CA GLY A 214 -23.08 -11.87 18.02
C GLY A 214 -22.44 -10.85 17.10
N ARG A 215 -21.39 -11.27 16.41
CA ARG A 215 -20.60 -10.47 15.47
C ARG A 215 -20.07 -11.31 14.32
N PRO A 216 -19.70 -10.70 13.19
CA PRO A 216 -19.19 -11.47 12.05
C PRO A 216 -17.83 -12.09 12.35
N GLY A 217 -17.54 -13.20 11.66
CA GLY A 217 -16.18 -13.65 11.44
C GLY A 217 -15.44 -12.73 10.48
N TRP A 218 -14.14 -12.66 10.59
CA TRP A 218 -13.33 -11.72 9.78
C TRP A 218 -13.42 -11.97 8.27
N HIS A 219 -13.55 -13.22 7.85
CA HIS A 219 -13.47 -13.59 6.42
C HIS A 219 -14.74 -13.27 5.64
N ILE A 220 -15.91 -13.25 6.29
CA ILE A 220 -17.20 -12.98 5.62
C ILE A 220 -17.36 -11.51 5.24
N GLU A 221 -16.65 -10.62 5.92
CA GLU A 221 -16.75 -9.17 5.73
C GLU A 221 -16.41 -8.79 4.28
N CYS A 222 -15.23 -9.20 3.81
CA CYS A 222 -14.77 -8.87 2.45
C CYS A 222 -15.65 -9.51 1.39
N SER A 223 -16.07 -10.78 1.56
CA SER A 223 -16.97 -11.45 0.63
C SER A 223 -18.29 -10.69 0.45
N ALA A 224 -18.91 -10.26 1.55
CA ALA A 224 -20.16 -9.51 1.51
C ALA A 224 -19.99 -8.09 0.95
N MET A 225 -18.88 -7.40 1.28
CA MET A 225 -18.58 -6.08 0.75
C MET A 225 -18.31 -6.12 -0.75
N ILE A 226 -17.56 -7.11 -1.25
CA ILE A 226 -17.31 -7.31 -2.68
C ILE A 226 -18.61 -7.57 -3.42
N GLU A 227 -19.46 -8.47 -2.91
CA GLU A 227 -20.76 -8.75 -3.49
C GLU A 227 -21.60 -7.47 -3.62
N LYS A 228 -21.67 -6.66 -2.56
CA LYS A 228 -22.44 -5.42 -2.56
C LYS A 228 -21.86 -4.37 -3.50
N VAL A 229 -20.55 -4.14 -3.46
CA VAL A 229 -19.87 -3.08 -4.25
C VAL A 229 -19.89 -3.38 -5.75
N PHE A 230 -19.80 -4.66 -6.12
CA PHE A 230 -19.72 -5.07 -7.52
C PHE A 230 -20.97 -5.82 -8.03
N ASP A 231 -22.09 -5.67 -7.33
CA ASP A 231 -23.41 -6.22 -7.70
C ASP A 231 -23.40 -7.73 -7.95
N GLY A 232 -22.68 -8.50 -7.11
CA GLY A 232 -22.54 -9.95 -7.20
C GLY A 232 -21.73 -10.44 -8.41
N ARG A 233 -21.02 -9.54 -9.11
CA ARG A 233 -20.21 -9.91 -10.29
C ARG A 233 -18.83 -10.41 -9.91
N THR A 234 -18.30 -11.31 -10.72
CA THR A 234 -16.87 -11.65 -10.70
C THR A 234 -16.02 -10.38 -10.80
N ILE A 235 -15.08 -10.19 -9.88
CA ILE A 235 -14.12 -9.08 -9.96
C ILE A 235 -12.92 -9.46 -10.82
N ASP A 236 -12.27 -8.45 -11.43
CA ASP A 236 -11.13 -8.69 -12.31
C ASP A 236 -9.86 -8.97 -11.52
N LEU A 237 -9.66 -8.29 -10.37
CA LEU A 237 -8.50 -8.48 -9.52
C LEU A 237 -8.85 -8.36 -8.05
N HIS A 238 -8.38 -9.34 -7.26
CA HIS A 238 -8.36 -9.27 -5.80
C HIS A 238 -6.91 -9.20 -5.29
N GLY A 239 -6.61 -8.24 -4.43
CA GLY A 239 -5.25 -7.97 -3.97
C GLY A 239 -5.10 -7.84 -2.46
N GLY A 240 -3.93 -8.30 -1.95
CA GLY A 240 -3.56 -8.18 -0.54
C GLY A 240 -2.08 -8.45 -0.29
N GLY A 241 -1.68 -8.51 0.98
CA GLY A 241 -0.40 -9.07 1.39
C GLY A 241 -0.41 -10.59 1.25
N VAL A 242 0.76 -11.20 1.10
CA VAL A 242 0.87 -12.67 0.99
C VAL A 242 0.36 -13.41 2.23
N ASP A 243 0.32 -12.75 3.38
CA ASP A 243 -0.27 -13.25 4.63
C ASP A 243 -1.80 -13.38 4.57
N LEU A 244 -2.45 -12.66 3.66
CA LEU A 244 -3.89 -12.79 3.42
C LEU A 244 -4.24 -13.95 2.47
N MET A 245 -3.28 -14.47 1.69
CA MET A 245 -3.52 -15.57 0.76
C MET A 245 -4.18 -16.75 1.47
N PHE A 246 -3.67 -17.09 2.66
CA PHE A 246 -4.24 -18.10 3.54
C PHE A 246 -4.20 -17.63 5.00
N PRO A 247 -5.31 -17.76 5.76
CA PRO A 247 -6.58 -18.37 5.33
C PRO A 247 -7.57 -17.39 4.68
N HIS A 248 -7.35 -16.08 4.73
CA HIS A 248 -8.38 -15.06 4.45
C HIS A 248 -8.95 -15.15 3.03
N HIS A 249 -8.12 -15.01 2.00
CA HIS A 249 -8.58 -15.05 0.59
C HIS A 249 -9.07 -16.45 0.17
N GLU A 250 -8.47 -17.52 0.70
CA GLU A 250 -8.98 -18.89 0.46
C GLU A 250 -10.39 -19.05 1.02
N ASN A 251 -10.66 -18.51 2.23
CA ASN A 251 -11.97 -18.52 2.86
C ASN A 251 -12.98 -17.66 2.09
N GLU A 252 -12.56 -16.51 1.55
CA GLU A 252 -13.42 -15.67 0.72
C GLU A 252 -13.84 -16.38 -0.57
N ILE A 253 -12.92 -17.12 -1.22
CA ILE A 253 -13.25 -17.96 -2.39
C ILE A 253 -14.33 -18.97 -2.02
N ALA A 254 -14.12 -19.73 -0.92
CA ALA A 254 -15.06 -20.75 -0.48
C ALA A 254 -16.44 -20.15 -0.17
N GLN A 255 -16.50 -19.05 0.58
CA GLN A 255 -17.75 -18.36 0.91
C GLN A 255 -18.49 -17.88 -0.35
N SER A 256 -17.78 -17.19 -1.25
CA SER A 256 -18.41 -16.56 -2.41
C SER A 256 -18.84 -17.60 -3.44
N CYS A 257 -18.02 -18.62 -3.74
CA CYS A 257 -18.37 -19.68 -4.67
C CYS A 257 -19.54 -20.53 -4.15
N CYS A 258 -19.53 -20.91 -2.87
CA CYS A 258 -20.61 -21.69 -2.27
C CYS A 258 -21.93 -20.91 -2.10
N ALA A 259 -21.86 -19.59 -1.96
CA ALA A 259 -23.05 -18.75 -1.95
C ALA A 259 -23.71 -18.62 -3.34
N HIS A 260 -22.94 -18.83 -4.41
CA HIS A 260 -23.39 -18.86 -5.80
C HIS A 260 -23.48 -20.30 -6.34
N ASP A 261 -23.71 -21.28 -5.45
CA ASP A 261 -23.85 -22.66 -5.83
C ASP A 261 -24.96 -22.83 -6.89
N GLY A 262 -24.63 -23.58 -7.96
CA GLY A 262 -25.49 -23.73 -9.13
C GLY A 262 -25.17 -22.78 -10.29
N ASP A 263 -24.34 -21.74 -10.12
CA ASP A 263 -23.78 -20.93 -11.21
C ASP A 263 -22.39 -21.45 -11.63
N ALA A 264 -22.37 -22.40 -12.56
CA ALA A 264 -21.13 -23.00 -13.06
C ALA A 264 -20.17 -22.02 -13.74
N GLY A 265 -20.62 -20.79 -14.03
CA GLY A 265 -19.81 -19.72 -14.63
C GLY A 265 -19.24 -18.74 -13.61
N TYR A 266 -19.65 -18.81 -12.36
CA TYR A 266 -19.22 -17.87 -11.33
C TYR A 266 -17.78 -18.17 -10.86
N HIS A 267 -16.97 -17.13 -10.86
CA HIS A 267 -15.66 -17.09 -10.23
C HIS A 267 -15.60 -15.85 -9.36
N PHE A 268 -15.11 -15.96 -8.13
CA PHE A 268 -15.05 -14.84 -7.23
C PHE A 268 -14.12 -13.72 -7.75
N ALA A 269 -12.90 -14.08 -8.13
CA ALA A 269 -11.95 -13.17 -8.77
C ALA A 269 -11.21 -13.88 -9.91
N ARG A 270 -10.92 -13.12 -10.99
CA ARG A 270 -10.15 -13.63 -12.15
C ARG A 270 -8.66 -13.67 -11.87
N HIS A 271 -8.14 -12.66 -11.14
CA HIS A 271 -6.73 -12.49 -10.89
C HIS A 271 -6.46 -12.24 -9.41
N TRP A 272 -5.49 -12.95 -8.85
CA TRP A 272 -5.09 -12.87 -7.46
C TRP A 272 -3.70 -12.25 -7.35
N PHE A 273 -3.61 -11.10 -6.69
CA PHE A 273 -2.40 -10.29 -6.59
C PHE A 273 -1.92 -10.18 -5.15
N HIS A 274 -0.73 -10.74 -4.86
CA HIS A 274 -0.16 -10.75 -3.51
C HIS A 274 1.23 -10.12 -3.48
N SER A 275 1.41 -9.16 -2.57
CA SER A 275 2.71 -8.59 -2.26
C SER A 275 3.43 -9.39 -1.17
N ALA A 276 4.73 -9.63 -1.36
CA ALA A 276 5.55 -10.35 -0.40
C ALA A 276 5.81 -9.52 0.88
N HIS A 277 6.20 -10.21 1.95
CA HIS A 277 6.47 -9.63 3.25
C HIS A 277 7.58 -8.56 3.22
N LEU A 278 7.47 -7.61 4.17
CA LEU A 278 8.55 -6.69 4.51
C LEU A 278 9.22 -7.16 5.81
N LEU A 279 10.55 -7.25 5.77
CA LEU A 279 11.42 -7.44 6.92
C LEU A 279 12.08 -6.11 7.29
N VAL A 280 12.44 -5.95 8.55
CA VAL A 280 13.27 -4.83 9.02
C VAL A 280 14.57 -5.41 9.57
N ASP A 281 15.69 -5.00 8.99
CA ASP A 281 17.03 -5.51 9.33
C ASP A 281 17.08 -7.06 9.34
N GLY A 282 16.47 -7.68 8.30
CA GLY A 282 16.43 -9.12 8.11
C GLY A 282 15.47 -9.88 9.03
N ARG A 283 14.67 -9.19 9.85
CA ARG A 283 13.76 -9.80 10.82
C ARG A 283 12.30 -9.40 10.57
N LYS A 284 11.38 -10.28 10.96
CA LYS A 284 9.95 -9.94 10.97
C LYS A 284 9.69 -8.77 11.93
N MET A 285 8.83 -7.83 11.52
CA MET A 285 8.43 -6.73 12.39
C MET A 285 7.62 -7.22 13.59
N SER A 286 7.95 -6.72 14.76
CA SER A 286 7.14 -6.93 15.96
C SER A 286 7.33 -5.78 16.97
N LYS A 287 6.31 -5.52 17.77
CA LYS A 287 6.39 -4.52 18.86
C LYS A 287 7.47 -4.90 19.90
N SER A 288 7.62 -6.19 20.18
CA SER A 288 8.60 -6.69 21.16
C SER A 288 10.06 -6.51 20.72
N LEU A 289 10.33 -6.48 19.40
CA LEU A 289 11.67 -6.24 18.86
C LEU A 289 11.98 -4.74 18.67
N GLY A 290 11.01 -3.85 18.89
CA GLY A 290 11.19 -2.40 18.69
C GLY A 290 11.54 -2.00 17.24
N ASN A 291 11.29 -2.88 16.27
CA ASN A 291 11.60 -2.69 14.84
C ASN A 291 10.35 -2.40 14.00
N LEU A 292 9.26 -1.98 14.63
CA LEU A 292 8.03 -1.59 13.97
C LEU A 292 8.05 -0.08 13.74
N TYR A 293 8.14 0.34 12.48
CA TYR A 293 8.15 1.75 12.09
C TYR A 293 6.79 2.17 11.53
N THR A 294 6.32 3.34 11.98
CA THR A 294 5.22 4.09 11.35
C THR A 294 5.80 5.17 10.42
N LEU A 295 4.96 5.80 9.59
CA LEU A 295 5.38 6.96 8.80
C LEU A 295 5.92 8.09 9.69
N GLU A 296 5.21 8.39 10.78
CA GLU A 296 5.58 9.43 11.75
C GLU A 296 6.96 9.17 12.39
N ASP A 297 7.31 7.90 12.68
CA ASP A 297 8.63 7.57 13.23
C ASP A 297 9.76 7.88 12.25
N LEU A 298 9.50 7.72 10.95
CA LEU A 298 10.48 8.02 9.90
C LEU A 298 10.57 9.52 9.62
N GLU A 299 9.45 10.24 9.67
CA GLU A 299 9.42 11.70 9.57
C GLU A 299 10.22 12.36 10.70
N LYS A 300 10.08 11.88 11.95
CA LYS A 300 10.90 12.31 13.11
C LYS A 300 12.40 12.04 12.91
N LYS A 301 12.76 11.09 12.05
CA LYS A 301 14.16 10.82 11.65
C LYS A 301 14.64 11.64 10.45
N GLY A 302 13.79 12.53 9.90
CA GLY A 302 14.11 13.43 8.80
C GLY A 302 13.95 12.85 7.40
N PHE A 303 13.13 11.80 7.26
CA PHE A 303 12.73 11.25 5.97
C PHE A 303 11.34 11.75 5.56
N SER A 304 11.15 12.01 4.28
CA SER A 304 9.84 12.37 3.74
C SER A 304 9.01 11.11 3.40
N ALA A 305 7.69 11.30 3.30
CA ALA A 305 6.79 10.25 2.81
C ALA A 305 7.15 9.78 1.39
N THR A 306 7.67 10.68 0.53
CA THR A 306 8.16 10.33 -0.81
C THR A 306 9.40 9.44 -0.75
N ASP A 307 10.34 9.70 0.19
CA ASP A 307 11.51 8.82 0.40
C ASP A 307 11.06 7.42 0.80
N LEU A 308 10.10 7.32 1.73
CA LEU A 308 9.53 6.04 2.14
C LEU A 308 8.81 5.35 0.98
N ARG A 309 7.95 6.07 0.23
CA ARG A 309 7.26 5.51 -0.93
C ARG A 309 8.25 4.93 -1.93
N PHE A 310 9.30 5.69 -2.28
CA PHE A 310 10.35 5.22 -3.18
C PHE A 310 11.03 3.96 -2.65
N ALA A 311 11.41 3.92 -1.37
CA ALA A 311 12.01 2.74 -0.75
C ALA A 311 11.08 1.52 -0.85
N LEU A 312 9.80 1.69 -0.52
CA LEU A 312 8.82 0.60 -0.54
C LEU A 312 8.58 -0.01 -1.92
N ILE A 313 8.73 0.77 -3.00
CA ILE A 313 8.55 0.27 -4.38
C ILE A 313 9.86 -0.16 -5.05
N SER A 314 11.03 0.09 -4.44
CA SER A 314 12.34 -0.20 -5.04
C SER A 314 12.65 -1.70 -5.17
N GLY A 315 11.99 -2.55 -4.40
CA GLY A 315 12.06 -4.01 -4.53
C GLY A 315 10.85 -4.58 -5.29
N HIS A 316 11.05 -5.68 -6.03
CA HIS A 316 9.95 -6.36 -6.71
C HIS A 316 8.86 -6.77 -5.73
N TYR A 317 7.58 -6.59 -6.09
CA TYR A 317 6.46 -6.80 -5.16
C TYR A 317 6.34 -8.25 -4.67
N ARG A 318 6.72 -9.24 -5.49
CA ARG A 318 6.72 -10.67 -5.14
C ARG A 318 7.96 -11.13 -4.35
N SER A 319 8.95 -10.27 -4.18
CA SER A 319 10.15 -10.60 -3.41
C SER A 319 10.06 -10.02 -2.01
N THR A 320 10.48 -10.79 -1.01
CA THR A 320 10.64 -10.29 0.35
C THR A 320 11.52 -9.06 0.34
N PHE A 321 11.03 -7.97 0.91
CA PHE A 321 11.73 -6.70 0.95
C PHE A 321 12.37 -6.49 2.34
N ASN A 322 13.68 -6.32 2.38
CA ASN A 322 14.38 -6.00 3.61
C ASN A 322 14.55 -4.48 3.75
N PHE A 323 13.72 -3.87 4.57
CA PHE A 323 13.80 -2.45 4.89
C PHE A 323 14.96 -2.21 5.88
N THR A 324 15.77 -1.19 5.59
CA THR A 324 16.81 -0.69 6.49
C THR A 324 16.84 0.84 6.41
N LEU A 325 17.27 1.53 7.49
CA LEU A 325 17.43 2.98 7.46
C LEU A 325 18.50 3.41 6.44
N HIS A 326 19.56 2.62 6.26
CA HIS A 326 20.55 2.88 5.20
C HIS A 326 19.95 2.78 3.79
N GLY A 327 19.05 1.80 3.55
CA GLY A 327 18.29 1.71 2.30
C GLY A 327 17.37 2.91 2.08
N LEU A 328 16.80 3.45 3.17
CA LEU A 328 15.97 4.66 3.10
C LEU A 328 16.81 5.92 2.78
N ASP A 329 18.05 6.03 3.28
CA ASP A 329 18.99 7.10 2.87
C ASP A 329 19.33 7.02 1.37
N ALA A 330 19.51 5.80 0.85
CA ALA A 330 19.70 5.58 -0.58
C ALA A 330 18.46 6.00 -1.40
N ALA A 331 17.26 5.68 -0.92
CA ALA A 331 16.00 6.11 -1.52
C ALA A 331 15.86 7.64 -1.55
N LYS A 332 16.17 8.31 -0.45
CA LYS A 332 16.20 9.78 -0.35
C LYS A 332 17.16 10.40 -1.39
N SER A 333 18.33 9.81 -1.56
CA SER A 333 19.30 10.23 -2.57
C SER A 333 18.79 10.04 -3.99
N ALA A 334 18.10 8.93 -4.25
CA ALA A 334 17.48 8.63 -5.55
C ALA A 334 16.34 9.59 -5.88
N VAL A 335 15.44 9.87 -4.92
CA VAL A 335 14.36 10.86 -5.04
C VAL A 335 14.94 12.23 -5.40
N HIS A 336 15.98 12.66 -4.70
CA HIS A 336 16.66 13.94 -4.99
C HIS A 336 17.28 13.96 -6.40
N LYS A 337 17.82 12.83 -6.88
CA LYS A 337 18.35 12.73 -8.24
C LYS A 337 17.23 12.87 -9.27
N LEU A 338 16.08 12.22 -9.07
CA LEU A 338 14.91 12.36 -9.96
C LEU A 338 14.39 13.80 -10.01
N ASP A 339 14.32 14.47 -8.86
CA ASP A 339 13.92 15.87 -8.80
C ASP A 339 14.88 16.78 -9.61
N LYS A 340 16.19 16.57 -9.49
CA LYS A 340 17.19 17.26 -10.33
C LYS A 340 17.01 17.00 -11.82
N HIS A 341 16.68 15.78 -12.22
CA HIS A 341 16.43 15.45 -13.63
C HIS A 341 15.19 16.22 -14.14
N LEU A 342 14.08 16.25 -13.36
CA LEU A 342 12.88 17.01 -13.71
C LEU A 342 13.22 18.50 -13.88
N GLN A 343 13.96 19.09 -12.95
CA GLN A 343 14.36 20.49 -13.03
C GLN A 343 15.23 20.79 -14.26
N ALA A 344 16.21 19.95 -14.54
CA ALA A 344 17.10 20.13 -15.69
C ALA A 344 16.33 20.10 -17.02
N PHE A 345 15.43 19.13 -17.20
CA PHE A 345 14.58 19.07 -18.39
C PHE A 345 13.61 20.24 -18.48
N ALA A 346 12.98 20.60 -17.37
CA ALA A 346 12.03 21.71 -17.33
C ALA A 346 12.71 23.06 -17.64
N GLN A 347 13.89 23.32 -17.08
CA GLN A 347 14.66 24.53 -17.40
C GLN A 347 15.09 24.56 -18.86
N ARG A 348 15.54 23.42 -19.41
CA ARG A 348 15.91 23.33 -20.83
C ARG A 348 14.71 23.54 -21.76
N ALA A 349 13.53 23.01 -21.40
CA ALA A 349 12.30 23.14 -22.18
C ALA A 349 11.68 24.54 -22.10
N ALA A 350 11.70 25.19 -20.93
CA ALA A 350 11.03 26.45 -20.68
C ALA A 350 11.94 27.69 -20.84
N GLY A 351 13.26 27.52 -20.80
CA GLY A 351 14.26 28.58 -20.97
C GLY A 351 14.58 29.38 -19.69
N ASP A 352 13.69 29.42 -18.71
CA ASP A 352 13.93 30.07 -17.41
C ASP A 352 13.30 29.29 -16.24
N ALA A 353 13.73 29.57 -15.03
CA ALA A 353 13.33 28.83 -13.82
C ALA A 353 11.85 29.03 -13.43
N ALA A 354 11.29 30.24 -13.62
CA ALA A 354 9.90 30.52 -13.27
C ALA A 354 8.95 29.76 -14.21
N LYS A 355 9.19 29.85 -15.52
CA LYS A 355 8.42 29.12 -16.53
C LYS A 355 8.59 27.59 -16.37
N ALA A 356 9.77 27.13 -15.96
CA ALA A 356 10.02 25.72 -15.67
C ALA A 356 9.13 25.21 -14.54
N LYS A 357 8.97 25.99 -13.44
CA LYS A 357 8.07 25.68 -12.34
C LYS A 357 6.61 25.61 -12.77
N GLU A 358 6.15 26.59 -13.56
CA GLU A 358 4.79 26.59 -14.12
C GLU A 358 4.54 25.41 -15.06
N LEU A 359 5.51 25.10 -15.93
CA LEU A 359 5.44 23.95 -16.85
C LEU A 359 5.30 22.64 -16.08
N LEU A 360 6.12 22.41 -15.07
CA LEU A 360 6.04 21.22 -14.23
C LEU A 360 4.71 21.13 -13.48
N ALA A 361 4.25 22.22 -12.87
CA ALA A 361 2.96 22.25 -12.18
C ALA A 361 1.79 21.93 -13.13
N ARG A 362 1.87 22.35 -14.40
CA ARG A 362 0.90 22.01 -15.44
C ARG A 362 0.98 20.53 -15.81
N LEU A 363 2.17 20.00 -16.08
CA LEU A 363 2.35 18.60 -16.50
C LEU A 363 1.91 17.60 -15.42
N LYS A 364 2.15 17.92 -14.13
CA LYS A 364 1.66 17.10 -13.02
C LYS A 364 0.12 17.02 -12.94
N LYS A 365 -0.60 17.97 -13.55
CA LYS A 365 -2.07 18.00 -13.63
C LYS A 365 -2.62 17.54 -14.98
N THR A 366 -1.74 17.32 -15.95
CA THR A 366 -2.14 16.87 -17.31
C THR A 366 -2.50 15.40 -17.26
N ASP A 367 -3.55 15.01 -17.99
CA ASP A 367 -3.89 13.59 -18.15
C ASP A 367 -2.65 12.84 -18.67
N PRO A 368 -2.20 11.79 -17.98
CA PRO A 368 -1.04 11.02 -18.42
C PRO A 368 -1.20 10.41 -19.82
N ALA A 369 -2.44 10.21 -20.32
CA ALA A 369 -2.67 9.74 -21.69
C ALA A 369 -2.18 10.76 -22.74
N ALA A 370 -2.23 12.05 -22.43
CA ALA A 370 -1.78 13.12 -23.30
C ALA A 370 -0.26 13.35 -23.29
N LEU A 371 0.48 12.75 -22.35
CA LEU A 371 1.93 12.89 -22.21
C LEU A 371 2.66 11.87 -23.09
N ARG A 372 3.74 12.30 -23.74
CA ARG A 372 4.65 11.42 -24.49
C ARG A 372 5.55 10.65 -23.55
N TRP A 373 6.05 9.52 -23.98
CA TRP A 373 6.99 8.73 -23.19
C TRP A 373 8.45 9.19 -23.32
N GLY A 374 8.81 9.83 -24.45
CA GLY A 374 10.20 10.20 -24.73
C GLY A 374 11.15 9.02 -24.58
N ARG A 375 12.33 9.25 -23.99
CA ARG A 375 13.32 8.21 -23.69
C ARG A 375 12.91 7.26 -22.54
N TYR A 376 11.79 7.55 -21.84
CA TYR A 376 11.29 6.73 -20.73
C TYR A 376 10.35 5.60 -21.16
N ALA A 377 10.09 5.43 -22.48
CA ALA A 377 9.26 4.34 -22.99
C ALA A 377 9.78 2.94 -22.58
N ALA A 378 11.10 2.77 -22.48
CA ALA A 378 11.70 1.52 -22.01
C ALA A 378 11.32 1.20 -20.55
N ALA A 379 11.26 2.21 -19.67
CA ALA A 379 10.83 2.04 -18.28
C ALA A 379 9.39 1.55 -18.18
N TRP A 380 8.48 2.10 -18.99
CA TRP A 380 7.11 1.62 -19.08
C TRP A 380 7.03 0.17 -19.56
N THR A 381 7.76 -0.17 -20.61
CA THR A 381 7.78 -1.55 -21.16
C THR A 381 8.23 -2.57 -20.10
N VAL A 382 9.27 -2.24 -19.33
CA VAL A 382 9.77 -3.09 -18.24
C VAL A 382 8.77 -3.17 -17.09
N LEU A 383 8.10 -2.06 -16.75
CA LEU A 383 7.07 -2.02 -15.71
C LEU A 383 5.88 -2.92 -16.06
N CYS A 384 5.47 -2.96 -17.32
CA CYS A 384 4.35 -3.77 -17.79
C CYS A 384 4.59 -5.28 -17.67
N ASP A 385 5.82 -5.73 -17.48
CA ASP A 385 6.14 -7.15 -17.25
C ASP A 385 6.19 -7.43 -15.75
N ASP A 386 5.07 -7.85 -15.22
CA ASP A 386 4.88 -8.26 -13.82
C ASP A 386 5.17 -7.13 -12.81
N LEU A 387 4.73 -5.92 -13.13
CA LEU A 387 4.93 -4.72 -12.31
C LEU A 387 6.39 -4.56 -11.84
N ASN A 388 7.34 -4.79 -12.75
CA ASN A 388 8.77 -4.77 -12.46
C ASN A 388 9.29 -3.34 -12.21
N VAL A 389 8.90 -2.78 -11.06
CA VAL A 389 9.32 -1.43 -10.64
C VAL A 389 10.85 -1.30 -10.54
N PRO A 390 11.60 -2.24 -9.90
CA PRO A 390 13.05 -2.11 -9.83
C PRO A 390 13.72 -2.08 -11.20
N GLY A 391 13.24 -2.88 -12.16
CA GLY A 391 13.70 -2.82 -13.55
C GLY A 391 13.38 -1.47 -14.22
N ALA A 392 12.16 -0.97 -14.02
CA ALA A 392 11.75 0.35 -14.53
C ALA A 392 12.59 1.49 -13.93
N LEU A 393 12.88 1.47 -12.63
CA LEU A 393 13.80 2.41 -11.99
C LEU A 393 15.20 2.35 -12.62
N GLY A 394 15.69 1.14 -12.93
CA GLY A 394 16.95 0.96 -13.67
C GLY A 394 16.94 1.69 -15.02
N GLU A 395 15.87 1.56 -15.81
CA GLU A 395 15.72 2.26 -17.09
C GLU A 395 15.59 3.79 -16.89
N ILE A 396 14.85 4.24 -15.88
CA ILE A 396 14.72 5.68 -15.56
C ILE A 396 16.09 6.31 -15.29
N PHE A 397 16.95 5.66 -14.50
CA PHE A 397 18.26 6.22 -14.12
C PHE A 397 19.35 6.12 -15.20
N LYS A 398 19.11 5.38 -16.30
CA LYS A 398 19.97 5.38 -17.50
C LYS A 398 19.84 6.67 -18.32
N VAL A 399 18.69 7.34 -18.21
CA VAL A 399 18.43 8.58 -18.95
C VAL A 399 19.20 9.73 -18.28
N GLU A 400 20.25 10.22 -18.93
CA GLU A 400 20.94 11.42 -18.47
C GLU A 400 20.06 12.67 -18.69
N PRO A 401 20.12 13.66 -17.76
CA PRO A 401 19.32 14.90 -17.87
C PRO A 401 19.95 15.90 -18.87
N LYS A 402 20.38 15.38 -20.00
CA LYS A 402 20.94 16.16 -21.13
C LYS A 402 20.07 15.93 -22.36
N ALA A 403 19.51 17.01 -22.89
CA ALA A 403 18.74 16.99 -24.11
C ALA A 403 19.44 17.85 -25.17
N ALA A 404 19.54 17.32 -26.40
CA ALA A 404 20.18 17.99 -27.51
C ALA A 404 19.35 19.21 -27.96
N THR A 405 18.02 19.10 -27.97
CA THR A 405 17.08 20.14 -28.38
C THR A 405 16.07 20.46 -27.30
N VAL A 406 15.39 21.60 -27.43
CA VAL A 406 14.26 21.99 -26.55
C VAL A 406 13.11 20.99 -26.69
N GLU A 407 12.84 20.52 -27.90
CA GLU A 407 11.79 19.53 -28.16
C GLU A 407 12.08 18.20 -27.45
N GLN A 408 13.32 17.69 -27.53
CA GLN A 408 13.73 16.49 -26.80
C GLN A 408 13.61 16.70 -25.30
N ALA A 409 14.00 17.87 -24.77
CA ALA A 409 13.85 18.18 -23.35
C ALA A 409 12.40 18.14 -22.89
N MET A 410 11.49 18.63 -23.74
CA MET A 410 10.04 18.60 -23.46
C MET A 410 9.50 17.18 -23.48
N GLU A 411 9.86 16.34 -24.46
CA GLU A 411 9.45 14.94 -24.52
C GLU A 411 9.96 14.14 -23.32
N ASP A 412 11.22 14.33 -22.94
CA ASP A 412 11.81 13.65 -21.80
C ASP A 412 11.21 14.12 -20.47
N LEU A 413 10.86 15.41 -20.37
CA LEU A 413 10.14 15.94 -19.22
C LEU A 413 8.76 15.30 -19.07
N GLU A 414 7.99 15.26 -20.18
CA GLU A 414 6.69 14.59 -20.21
C GLU A 414 6.81 13.13 -19.81
N GLY A 415 7.79 12.40 -20.37
CA GLY A 415 8.03 10.99 -20.08
C GLY A 415 8.43 10.74 -18.63
N LEU A 416 9.29 11.59 -18.05
CA LEU A 416 9.68 11.47 -16.65
C LEU A 416 8.50 11.78 -15.71
N VAL A 417 7.71 12.81 -16.00
CA VAL A 417 6.47 13.09 -15.25
C VAL A 417 5.51 11.91 -15.36
N LYS A 418 5.31 11.37 -16.54
CA LYS A 418 4.41 10.23 -16.78
C LYS A 418 4.82 9.00 -15.97
N ILE A 419 6.09 8.62 -15.99
CA ILE A 419 6.55 7.42 -15.28
C ILE A 419 6.75 7.67 -13.78
N ALA A 420 7.45 8.73 -13.36
CA ALA A 420 7.80 8.92 -11.96
C ALA A 420 6.62 9.49 -11.13
N VAL A 421 5.88 10.48 -11.69
CA VAL A 421 4.80 11.14 -10.94
C VAL A 421 3.47 10.41 -11.11
N HIS A 422 3.04 10.16 -12.35
CA HIS A 422 1.73 9.56 -12.58
C HIS A 422 1.71 8.05 -12.34
N THR A 423 2.74 7.32 -12.75
CA THR A 423 2.77 5.85 -12.62
C THR A 423 3.32 5.41 -11.25
N LEU A 424 4.51 5.86 -10.87
CA LEU A 424 5.09 5.47 -9.58
C LEU A 424 4.54 6.29 -8.40
N GLY A 425 3.77 7.35 -8.67
CA GLY A 425 3.13 8.20 -7.68
C GLY A 425 4.12 8.97 -6.79
N LEU A 426 5.33 9.25 -7.28
CA LEU A 426 6.31 10.01 -6.52
C LEU A 426 5.91 11.50 -6.53
N ASP A 427 5.57 12.03 -5.36
CA ASP A 427 5.42 13.47 -5.20
C ASP A 427 6.81 14.09 -5.10
N LEU A 428 7.34 14.44 -6.27
CA LEU A 428 8.64 15.09 -6.38
C LEU A 428 8.42 16.58 -6.14
N PRO A 429 8.80 17.11 -4.96
CA PRO A 429 8.73 18.53 -4.74
C PRO A 429 9.67 19.19 -5.75
N LEU A 430 9.20 20.26 -6.39
CA LEU A 430 10.12 21.15 -7.06
C LEU A 430 11.01 21.69 -5.95
N ALA A 431 12.22 21.16 -5.81
CA ALA A 431 13.16 21.72 -4.86
C ALA A 431 13.16 23.22 -5.14
N GLU A 432 12.85 24.01 -4.11
CA GLU A 432 13.16 25.42 -4.17
C GLU A 432 14.60 25.49 -4.65
N ALA A 433 14.84 26.21 -5.74
CA ALA A 433 16.18 26.35 -6.28
C ALA A 433 17.06 26.61 -5.07
N ARG A 434 17.95 25.68 -4.70
CA ARG A 434 18.85 25.89 -3.57
C ARG A 434 19.41 27.25 -3.85
N VAL A 435 19.13 28.20 -2.99
CA VAL A 435 19.70 29.54 -3.10
C VAL A 435 21.17 29.26 -3.29
N SER A 436 21.71 29.61 -4.45
CA SER A 436 23.11 29.33 -4.74
C SER A 436 23.89 30.02 -3.65
N VAL A 437 24.60 29.27 -2.83
CA VAL A 437 25.39 29.85 -1.73
C VAL A 437 26.35 30.79 -2.39
N PRO A 438 26.29 32.12 -2.12
CA PRO A 438 27.22 33.05 -2.70
C PRO A 438 28.68 32.63 -2.37
N PRO A 439 29.61 32.79 -3.28
CA PRO A 439 31.01 32.34 -3.07
C PRO A 439 31.59 32.84 -1.74
N GLU A 440 31.25 34.02 -1.33
CA GLU A 440 31.67 34.63 -0.05
C GLU A 440 31.08 33.88 1.16
N ILE A 441 29.79 33.52 1.11
CA ILE A 441 29.11 32.74 2.16
C ILE A 441 29.68 31.31 2.22
N ALA A 442 29.96 30.68 1.07
CA ALA A 442 30.58 29.36 1.01
C ALA A 442 31.98 29.38 1.66
N GLU A 443 32.77 30.43 1.41
CA GLU A 443 34.09 30.60 2.00
C GLU A 443 34.03 30.77 3.53
N TRP A 444 33.09 31.54 4.04
CA TRP A 444 32.90 31.71 5.49
C TRP A 444 32.39 30.41 6.16
N GLY A 445 31.52 29.68 5.49
CA GLY A 445 31.09 28.38 5.97
C GLY A 445 32.27 27.41 6.12
N LYS A 446 33.17 27.40 5.11
CA LYS A 446 34.40 26.63 5.13
C LYS A 446 35.33 27.04 6.26
N GLN A 447 35.63 28.31 6.38
CA GLN A 447 36.50 28.86 7.44
C GLN A 447 35.94 28.58 8.84
N ARG A 448 34.61 28.68 9.01
CA ARG A 448 33.95 28.33 10.26
C ARG A 448 34.14 26.83 10.60
N TRP A 449 33.99 25.97 9.61
CA TRP A 449 34.16 24.53 9.80
C TRP A 449 35.61 24.19 10.15
N GLU A 450 36.59 24.76 9.45
CA GLU A 450 38.01 24.60 9.73
C GLU A 450 38.36 25.09 11.15
N ALA A 451 37.86 26.27 11.58
CA ALA A 451 38.03 26.77 12.92
C ALA A 451 37.47 25.82 13.98
N LYS A 452 36.27 25.26 13.74
CA LYS A 452 35.66 24.26 14.62
C LYS A 452 36.50 22.99 14.73
N GLN A 453 37.03 22.50 13.61
CA GLN A 453 37.91 21.31 13.60
C GLN A 453 39.21 21.57 14.36
N ALA A 454 39.74 22.78 14.24
CA ALA A 454 40.92 23.24 14.99
C ALA A 454 40.63 23.57 16.48
N LYS A 455 39.37 23.43 16.93
CA LYS A 455 38.88 23.76 18.28
C LYS A 455 39.00 25.24 18.64
N ASP A 456 39.13 26.11 17.65
CA ASP A 456 39.03 27.58 17.80
C ASP A 456 37.54 27.97 17.79
N PHE A 457 36.90 27.78 18.94
CA PHE A 457 35.47 28.04 19.08
C PHE A 457 35.13 29.53 19.02
N ALA A 458 36.03 30.42 19.44
CA ALA A 458 35.83 31.86 19.37
C ALA A 458 35.71 32.36 17.90
N LYS A 459 36.63 31.89 17.04
CA LYS A 459 36.59 32.18 15.60
C LYS A 459 35.39 31.52 14.91
N ALA A 460 35.05 30.27 15.28
CA ALA A 460 33.90 29.54 14.72
C ALA A 460 32.57 30.27 15.05
N ASP A 461 32.41 30.77 16.26
CA ASP A 461 31.21 31.52 16.70
C ASP A 461 31.12 32.90 16.04
N ALA A 462 32.25 33.64 15.90
CA ALA A 462 32.26 34.90 15.17
C ALA A 462 31.80 34.70 13.71
N LEU A 463 32.32 33.69 13.00
CA LEU A 463 31.93 33.37 11.63
C LEU A 463 30.47 32.88 11.54
N ARG A 464 29.93 32.22 12.58
CA ARG A 464 28.52 31.88 12.64
C ARG A 464 27.62 33.13 12.74
N GLN A 465 28.03 34.11 13.54
CA GLN A 465 27.30 35.38 13.65
C GLN A 465 27.35 36.16 12.33
N GLU A 466 28.48 36.16 11.64
CA GLU A 466 28.61 36.80 10.33
C GLU A 466 27.71 36.14 9.28
N LEU A 467 27.61 34.80 9.28
CA LEU A 467 26.68 34.08 8.42
C LEU A 467 25.24 34.46 8.73
N ALA A 468 24.83 34.45 10.01
CA ALA A 468 23.50 34.84 10.47
C ALA A 468 23.14 36.27 10.10
N ALA A 469 24.06 37.22 10.28
CA ALA A 469 23.87 38.63 9.90
C ALA A 469 23.58 38.83 8.40
N ARG A 470 23.93 37.85 7.57
CA ARG A 470 23.64 37.83 6.12
C ARG A 470 22.50 36.87 5.74
N GLY A 471 21.70 36.43 6.74
CA GLY A 471 20.56 35.57 6.54
C GLY A 471 20.93 34.12 6.19
N TRP A 472 22.09 33.65 6.68
CA TRP A 472 22.54 32.26 6.45
C TRP A 472 22.86 31.56 7.77
N LYS A 473 22.49 30.26 7.85
CA LYS A 473 22.84 29.39 8.97
C LYS A 473 23.70 28.22 8.51
N SER A 474 24.64 27.82 9.35
CA SER A 474 25.45 26.64 9.15
C SER A 474 24.89 25.49 9.98
N LEU A 475 24.58 24.37 9.32
CA LEU A 475 24.08 23.14 9.92
C LEU A 475 25.22 22.11 9.95
N ASP A 476 25.73 21.83 11.14
CA ASP A 476 26.84 20.90 11.31
C ASP A 476 26.38 19.44 11.16
N ARG A 477 27.22 18.64 10.51
CA ARG A 477 27.10 17.17 10.38
C ARG A 477 28.33 16.51 11.00
N LYS A 478 28.30 15.18 11.12
CA LYS A 478 29.41 14.42 11.67
C LYS A 478 30.73 14.65 10.91
N ASP A 479 30.63 14.73 9.57
CA ASP A 479 31.81 14.81 8.68
C ASP A 479 31.76 16.04 7.76
N GLY A 480 31.06 17.11 8.15
CA GLY A 480 30.92 18.30 7.31
C GLY A 480 29.89 19.29 7.83
N TYR A 481 29.45 20.20 6.97
CA TYR A 481 28.42 21.19 7.25
C TYR A 481 27.60 21.50 5.98
N ASP A 482 26.38 21.98 6.18
CA ASP A 482 25.55 22.60 5.12
C ASP A 482 25.32 24.08 5.46
N LEU A 483 25.11 24.88 4.41
CA LEU A 483 24.67 26.27 4.51
C LEU A 483 23.23 26.37 3.98
N ALA A 484 22.38 27.03 4.76
CA ALA A 484 20.98 27.27 4.40
C ALA A 484 20.63 28.73 4.72
N PRO A 485 19.71 29.38 3.97
CA PRO A 485 19.08 30.61 4.40
C PRO A 485 18.43 30.46 5.78
N GLU A 486 18.42 31.51 6.58
CA GLU A 486 17.73 31.54 7.89
C GLU A 486 16.22 31.39 7.76
#